data_85dba4121cd21475dbdddfcde378a0e0
#
_entry.id   85dba4121cd21475dbdddfcde378a0e0
#
_cell.length_a   1.000
_cell.length_b   1.000
_cell.length_c   1.000
_cell.angle_alpha   90.00
_cell.angle_beta   90.00
_cell.angle_gamma   90.00
#
_symmetry.space_group_name_H-M   'P 1'
#
loop_
_entity.id
_entity.type
_entity.pdbx_description
1 polymer ?
#
loop_
_entity_poly.entity_id
_entity_poly.type
_entity_poly.pdbx_seq_one_letter_code
_entity_poly.pdbx_strand_id
1 'polypeptide(L)'
;MYTIGWGKQQINIKAQGYAMFGYGQWSHRAHGEQTKLYARAVCIQDNQSNLSIICCLDMGCVTHAMRESACQQLHEQLGTVFNDSAFMLTATHTHSAPGGCSHEALYNMPTPGFVPKHLIAVTQAIVSSVMDAWQGLQPTDIHLGSDEFNADTPVAWNRSLAAYNRNPDVTQRTDQQRHLALDRRMNSLGFYRDGKLHALLSLFGVHATCIGNSLDKFDGDNKGYAAAQAESWLTTQGIDAPVAIFAQATAGDVSPHFHGKGALSRRNKIKGDAEYAYAQQNGNYQSDMALSMLSQPPQNIIKGKLDCILSYMNFSAMHVDAEFANGEQNAYTSDPCHGAAFFAGTPVDGLGTPAPIAKGMVLMAKTVKTWRLSGFNKNNPETTYYQRLYASQGPKNIVLEAGRKLILGRALDSPPSVFDPLIHEMNRQVKAGAIVDSPMVPSILPLQILIIGQLALLCCPGEFTTMAGQRLVNTIKPILQTRGIEQVLLCSYCNDYMGYVTTFEEYQEQAYEGGHTLYGQWTLAAFQTGFSHLAKQLIQPVELRVYDQNTRPEPVPAHELALRTNHGNVNTAVHTQ
;
A
#
# COMPACT_ATOMS: atom_id res chain seq x y z
N MET A 1 -3.26 -29.15 13.07
CA MET A 1 -1.84 -29.08 12.67
C MET A 1 -1.82 -28.59 11.25
N TYR A 2 -0.98 -27.62 10.94
CA TYR A 2 -0.80 -27.14 9.56
C TYR A 2 0.42 -27.80 8.93
N THR A 3 0.44 -27.86 7.61
CA THR A 3 1.68 -28.00 6.85
C THR A 3 2.03 -26.64 6.27
N ILE A 4 3.26 -26.19 6.48
CA ILE A 4 3.69 -24.85 6.08
C ILE A 4 5.05 -24.96 5.39
N GLY A 5 5.21 -24.19 4.32
CA GLY A 5 6.49 -23.97 3.67
C GLY A 5 6.71 -22.50 3.37
N TRP A 6 7.94 -22.15 3.12
CA TRP A 6 8.36 -20.79 2.80
C TRP A 6 9.39 -20.77 1.70
N GLY A 7 9.43 -19.68 0.97
CA GLY A 7 10.36 -19.49 -0.14
C GLY A 7 10.78 -18.03 -0.28
N LYS A 8 11.98 -17.83 -0.82
CA LYS A 8 12.56 -16.51 -1.07
C LYS A 8 13.27 -16.48 -2.40
N GLN A 9 12.87 -15.54 -3.27
CA GLN A 9 13.49 -15.37 -4.58
C GLN A 9 13.88 -13.92 -4.83
N GLN A 10 15.03 -13.70 -5.44
CA GLN A 10 15.50 -12.37 -5.79
C GLN A 10 14.68 -11.79 -6.95
N ILE A 11 14.27 -10.53 -6.83
CA ILE A 11 13.70 -9.74 -7.93
C ILE A 11 14.85 -9.24 -8.80
N ASN A 12 15.10 -9.91 -9.92
CA ASN A 12 16.26 -9.66 -10.79
C ASN A 12 15.98 -8.53 -11.79
N ILE A 13 16.08 -7.27 -11.34
CA ILE A 13 15.97 -6.09 -12.18
C ILE A 13 17.29 -5.32 -12.12
N LYS A 14 17.85 -5.00 -13.28
CA LYS A 14 19.09 -4.20 -13.36
C LYS A 14 18.80 -2.72 -13.19
N ALA A 15 19.55 -2.06 -12.31
CA ALA A 15 19.53 -0.62 -12.13
C ALA A 15 20.16 0.06 -13.36
N GLN A 16 19.32 0.54 -14.28
CA GLN A 16 19.74 1.10 -15.58
C GLN A 16 19.16 2.50 -15.80
N GLY A 17 19.02 3.32 -14.74
CA GLY A 17 18.44 4.67 -14.82
C GLY A 17 16.92 4.71 -14.89
N TYR A 18 16.23 3.61 -14.58
CA TYR A 18 14.77 3.64 -14.41
C TYR A 18 14.39 4.33 -13.11
N ALA A 19 13.28 5.07 -13.12
CA ALA A 19 12.79 5.69 -11.92
C ALA A 19 12.33 4.65 -10.90
N MET A 20 12.62 4.94 -9.64
CA MET A 20 12.12 4.18 -8.51
C MET A 20 10.71 4.65 -8.15
N PHE A 21 9.90 3.74 -7.63
CA PHE A 21 8.54 4.04 -7.20
C PHE A 21 8.54 4.69 -5.81
N GLY A 22 7.55 5.54 -5.53
CA GLY A 22 7.24 6.06 -4.20
C GLY A 22 7.30 7.58 -4.13
N TYR A 23 8.44 8.19 -4.40
CA TYR A 23 8.57 9.65 -4.33
C TYR A 23 7.94 10.42 -5.51
N GLY A 24 7.56 9.74 -6.58
CA GLY A 24 6.93 10.37 -7.74
C GLY A 24 7.81 11.42 -8.45
N GLN A 25 9.13 11.32 -8.33
CA GLN A 25 10.08 12.28 -8.89
C GLN A 25 10.81 11.70 -10.10
N TRP A 26 10.83 12.48 -11.19
CA TRP A 26 11.53 12.12 -12.42
C TRP A 26 13.03 11.85 -12.23
N SER A 27 13.67 12.63 -11.35
CA SER A 27 15.12 12.52 -11.06
C SER A 27 15.49 11.34 -10.18
N HIS A 28 14.53 10.71 -9.48
CA HIS A 28 14.80 9.60 -8.57
C HIS A 28 14.96 8.29 -9.35
N ARG A 29 16.20 8.05 -9.83
CA ARG A 29 16.54 6.95 -10.73
C ARG A 29 17.62 6.06 -10.16
N ALA A 30 17.51 4.74 -10.43
CA ALA A 30 18.44 3.75 -9.93
C ALA A 30 19.63 3.55 -10.88
N HIS A 31 20.84 3.71 -10.36
CA HIS A 31 22.11 3.47 -11.06
C HIS A 31 22.96 2.38 -10.39
N GLY A 32 22.47 1.77 -9.32
CA GLY A 32 23.14 0.70 -8.60
C GLY A 32 22.23 -0.07 -7.66
N GLU A 33 22.81 -1.00 -6.93
CA GLU A 33 22.15 -1.77 -5.87
C GLU A 33 22.94 -1.59 -4.57
N GLN A 34 22.23 -1.29 -3.47
CA GLN A 34 22.78 -1.29 -2.12
C GLN A 34 22.48 -2.63 -1.45
N THR A 35 21.22 -3.08 -1.55
CA THR A 35 20.77 -4.40 -1.13
C THR A 35 20.02 -5.08 -2.27
N LYS A 36 19.95 -6.42 -2.21
CA LYS A 36 19.07 -7.18 -3.11
C LYS A 36 17.64 -7.04 -2.69
N LEU A 37 16.72 -7.03 -3.66
CA LEU A 37 15.28 -7.02 -3.46
C LEU A 37 14.72 -8.43 -3.62
N TYR A 38 13.76 -8.82 -2.78
CA TYR A 38 13.23 -10.19 -2.74
C TYR A 38 11.70 -10.22 -2.78
N ALA A 39 11.18 -11.31 -3.34
CA ALA A 39 9.85 -11.83 -3.05
C ALA A 39 10.01 -12.93 -1.98
N ARG A 40 9.22 -12.84 -0.90
CA ARG A 40 9.20 -13.82 0.19
C ARG A 40 7.79 -14.36 0.36
N ALA A 41 7.63 -15.67 0.30
CA ALA A 41 6.32 -16.32 0.35
C ALA A 41 6.23 -17.34 1.48
N VAL A 42 5.02 -17.49 2.02
CA VAL A 42 4.63 -18.56 2.94
C VAL A 42 3.36 -19.21 2.39
N CYS A 43 3.37 -20.54 2.25
CA CYS A 43 2.21 -21.35 1.96
C CYS A 43 1.78 -22.07 3.25
N ILE A 44 0.50 -21.96 3.61
CA ILE A 44 -0.11 -22.59 4.78
C ILE A 44 -1.23 -23.50 4.29
N GLN A 45 -1.19 -24.77 4.64
CA GLN A 45 -2.25 -25.72 4.31
C GLN A 45 -2.79 -26.34 5.60
N ASP A 46 -4.12 -26.42 5.71
CA ASP A 46 -4.79 -27.09 6.82
C ASP A 46 -5.02 -28.59 6.56
N ASN A 47 -5.57 -29.27 7.55
CA ASN A 47 -5.87 -30.70 7.46
C ASN A 47 -7.03 -31.07 6.51
N GLN A 48 -7.71 -30.08 5.93
CA GLN A 48 -8.74 -30.23 4.91
C GLN A 48 -8.22 -29.90 3.50
N SER A 49 -6.91 -29.66 3.39
CA SER A 49 -6.23 -29.25 2.16
C SER A 49 -6.61 -27.84 1.67
N ASN A 50 -7.26 -27.01 2.51
CA ASN A 50 -7.39 -25.59 2.20
C ASN A 50 -6.01 -24.95 2.23
N LEU A 51 -5.75 -24.05 1.29
CA LEU A 51 -4.47 -23.36 1.12
C LEU A 51 -4.64 -21.87 1.36
N SER A 52 -3.71 -21.25 2.07
CA SER A 52 -3.50 -19.80 2.10
C SER A 52 -2.07 -19.49 1.72
N ILE A 53 -1.89 -18.50 0.85
CA ILE A 53 -0.58 -18.06 0.35
C ILE A 53 -0.41 -16.59 0.67
N ILE A 54 0.69 -16.24 1.32
CA ILE A 54 1.08 -14.87 1.62
C ILE A 54 2.44 -14.61 0.97
N CYS A 55 2.51 -13.62 0.09
CA CYS A 55 3.75 -13.21 -0.54
C CYS A 55 3.98 -11.71 -0.33
N CYS A 56 5.17 -11.33 0.14
CA CYS A 56 5.58 -9.95 0.36
C CYS A 56 6.78 -9.60 -0.54
N LEU A 57 6.70 -8.45 -1.18
CA LEU A 57 7.70 -7.94 -2.12
C LEU A 57 8.51 -6.80 -1.51
N ASP A 58 9.82 -6.78 -1.70
CA ASP A 58 10.64 -5.58 -1.49
C ASP A 58 10.40 -4.59 -2.66
N MET A 59 9.17 -4.08 -2.74
CA MET A 59 8.71 -3.15 -3.79
C MET A 59 7.95 -1.98 -3.14
N GLY A 60 7.76 -0.90 -3.91
CA GLY A 60 7.01 0.27 -3.43
C GLY A 60 5.51 0.02 -3.28
N CYS A 61 4.93 -0.84 -4.11
CA CYS A 61 3.54 -1.28 -4.00
C CYS A 61 3.33 -2.60 -4.73
N VAL A 62 2.17 -3.21 -4.53
CA VAL A 62 1.60 -4.21 -5.42
C VAL A 62 0.69 -3.50 -6.43
N THR A 63 0.66 -3.96 -7.67
CA THR A 63 -0.30 -3.50 -8.68
C THR A 63 -1.20 -4.65 -9.11
N HIS A 64 -2.39 -4.32 -9.63
CA HIS A 64 -3.28 -5.33 -10.20
C HIS A 64 -2.56 -6.19 -11.25
N ALA A 65 -1.75 -5.57 -12.12
CA ALA A 65 -0.97 -6.27 -13.13
C ALA A 65 0.01 -7.32 -12.57
N MET A 66 0.69 -7.00 -11.46
CA MET A 66 1.57 -7.97 -10.77
C MET A 66 0.78 -9.17 -10.23
N ARG A 67 -0.37 -8.88 -9.57
CA ARG A 67 -1.20 -9.93 -8.99
C ARG A 67 -1.83 -10.81 -10.06
N GLU A 68 -2.41 -10.22 -11.10
CA GLU A 68 -3.05 -10.95 -12.20
C GLU A 68 -2.05 -11.87 -12.92
N SER A 69 -0.88 -11.32 -13.28
CA SER A 69 0.19 -12.09 -13.94
C SER A 69 0.70 -13.24 -13.05
N ALA A 70 0.81 -13.03 -11.74
CA ALA A 70 1.18 -14.09 -10.81
C ALA A 70 0.08 -15.15 -10.66
N CYS A 71 -1.18 -14.74 -10.51
CA CYS A 71 -2.33 -15.66 -10.42
C CYS A 71 -2.42 -16.56 -11.65
N GLN A 72 -2.27 -15.99 -12.86
CA GLN A 72 -2.29 -16.76 -14.09
C GLN A 72 -1.24 -17.89 -14.07
N GLN A 73 0.01 -17.57 -13.76
CA GLN A 73 1.10 -18.54 -13.73
C GLN A 73 0.94 -19.56 -12.58
N LEU A 74 0.40 -19.14 -11.44
CA LEU A 74 0.14 -20.06 -10.31
C LEU A 74 -1.01 -21.03 -10.64
N HIS A 75 -2.03 -20.60 -11.37
CA HIS A 75 -3.05 -21.49 -11.91
C HIS A 75 -2.47 -22.54 -12.87
N GLU A 76 -1.54 -22.15 -13.72
CA GLU A 76 -0.86 -23.07 -14.64
C GLU A 76 -0.02 -24.13 -13.89
N GLN A 77 0.61 -23.74 -12.75
CA GLN A 77 1.52 -24.63 -12.01
C GLN A 77 0.84 -25.46 -10.92
N LEU A 78 -0.15 -24.90 -10.23
CA LEU A 78 -0.82 -25.53 -9.09
C LEU A 78 -2.23 -26.07 -9.46
N GLY A 79 -2.77 -25.69 -10.62
CA GLY A 79 -4.08 -26.14 -11.08
C GLY A 79 -5.21 -25.80 -10.10
N THR A 80 -6.06 -26.75 -9.82
CA THR A 80 -7.23 -26.58 -8.94
C THR A 80 -6.91 -26.41 -7.46
N VAL A 81 -5.68 -26.59 -7.04
CA VAL A 81 -5.25 -26.35 -5.65
C VAL A 81 -5.12 -24.86 -5.38
N PHE A 82 -4.77 -24.06 -6.41
CA PHE A 82 -4.66 -22.63 -6.29
C PHE A 82 -6.04 -21.96 -6.33
N ASN A 83 -6.24 -21.03 -5.38
CA ASN A 83 -7.45 -20.21 -5.30
C ASN A 83 -7.03 -18.73 -5.13
N ASP A 84 -7.43 -17.87 -6.05
CA ASP A 84 -7.15 -16.43 -6.01
C ASP A 84 -7.57 -15.78 -4.70
N SER A 85 -8.69 -16.22 -4.12
CA SER A 85 -9.19 -15.67 -2.85
C SER A 85 -8.31 -16.03 -1.65
N ALA A 86 -7.46 -17.05 -1.77
CA ALA A 86 -6.53 -17.51 -0.74
C ALA A 86 -5.11 -16.94 -0.94
N PHE A 87 -4.86 -16.19 -2.02
CA PHE A 87 -3.57 -15.58 -2.33
C PHE A 87 -3.56 -14.10 -1.96
N MET A 88 -2.73 -13.75 -0.98
CA MET A 88 -2.43 -12.38 -0.58
C MET A 88 -1.05 -11.98 -1.10
N LEU A 89 -0.99 -10.92 -1.88
CA LEU A 89 0.24 -10.29 -2.33
C LEU A 89 0.36 -8.91 -1.68
N THR A 90 1.47 -8.62 -0.99
CA THR A 90 1.72 -7.32 -0.34
C THR A 90 3.13 -6.81 -0.63
N ALA A 91 3.45 -5.60 -0.22
CA ALA A 91 4.77 -4.99 -0.41
C ALA A 91 5.28 -4.33 0.87
N THR A 92 6.60 -4.24 0.99
CA THR A 92 7.29 -3.55 2.09
C THR A 92 7.17 -2.03 2.00
N HIS A 93 6.78 -1.52 0.83
CA HIS A 93 6.69 -0.10 0.51
C HIS A 93 8.04 0.62 0.50
N THR A 94 9.13 -0.06 0.14
CA THR A 94 10.40 0.64 -0.09
C THR A 94 10.29 1.60 -1.25
N HIS A 95 10.72 2.85 -1.06
CA HIS A 95 10.79 3.85 -2.12
C HIS A 95 12.06 3.75 -2.97
N SER A 96 12.92 2.77 -2.69
CA SER A 96 14.16 2.49 -3.43
C SER A 96 14.06 1.20 -4.25
N ALA A 97 12.87 0.92 -4.82
CA ALA A 97 12.61 -0.22 -5.69
C ALA A 97 12.14 0.22 -7.08
N PRO A 98 12.29 -0.62 -8.13
CA PRO A 98 11.94 -0.24 -9.50
C PRO A 98 10.45 0.05 -9.65
N GLY A 99 10.12 1.12 -10.38
CA GLY A 99 8.78 1.42 -10.87
C GLY A 99 8.49 0.77 -12.22
N GLY A 100 7.38 1.19 -12.86
CA GLY A 100 7.03 0.75 -14.22
C GLY A 100 6.27 -0.57 -14.30
N CYS A 101 5.76 -1.11 -13.20
CA CYS A 101 5.04 -2.38 -13.17
C CYS A 101 3.51 -2.23 -13.17
N SER A 102 2.97 -1.01 -13.24
CA SER A 102 1.53 -0.77 -13.25
C SER A 102 0.98 -0.70 -14.68
N HIS A 103 -0.29 -1.06 -14.84
CA HIS A 103 -1.06 -0.76 -16.04
C HIS A 103 -1.79 0.59 -15.92
N GLU A 104 -1.98 1.13 -14.73
CA GLU A 104 -2.52 2.48 -14.49
C GLU A 104 -1.51 3.55 -14.90
N ALA A 105 -1.98 4.57 -15.62
CA ALA A 105 -1.10 5.53 -16.28
C ALA A 105 -0.32 6.40 -15.29
N LEU A 106 -0.94 6.84 -14.18
CA LEU A 106 -0.33 7.77 -13.24
C LEU A 106 0.91 7.18 -12.54
N TYR A 107 0.84 5.91 -12.17
CA TYR A 107 1.92 5.26 -11.41
C TYR A 107 3.19 4.99 -12.24
N ASN A 108 3.09 5.09 -13.55
CA ASN A 108 4.24 4.91 -14.45
C ASN A 108 4.79 6.23 -15.03
N MET A 109 4.23 7.40 -14.65
CA MET A 109 4.71 8.68 -15.21
C MET A 109 6.21 8.91 -15.00
N PRO A 110 6.78 8.65 -13.80
CA PRO A 110 8.23 8.83 -13.60
C PRO A 110 9.11 7.87 -14.42
N THR A 111 8.60 6.71 -14.79
CA THR A 111 9.32 5.68 -15.58
C THR A 111 9.15 5.85 -17.09
N PRO A 112 8.72 6.98 -17.59
CA PRO A 112 8.01 7.31 -18.83
C PRO A 112 7.26 6.12 -19.45
N GLY A 113 6.44 5.47 -18.64
CA GLY A 113 5.52 4.44 -19.06
C GLY A 113 5.72 3.07 -18.40
N PHE A 114 5.07 2.08 -18.96
CA PHE A 114 5.10 0.69 -18.52
C PHE A 114 6.41 0.01 -18.96
N VAL A 115 7.00 -0.80 -18.07
CA VAL A 115 8.25 -1.53 -18.33
C VAL A 115 8.00 -3.04 -18.22
N PRO A 116 7.66 -3.72 -19.32
CA PRO A 116 7.25 -5.13 -19.30
C PRO A 116 8.27 -6.05 -18.63
N LYS A 117 9.56 -5.82 -18.86
CA LYS A 117 10.64 -6.62 -18.25
C LYS A 117 10.67 -6.53 -16.71
N HIS A 118 10.23 -5.41 -16.13
CA HIS A 118 10.12 -5.28 -14.68
C HIS A 118 8.95 -6.13 -14.16
N LEU A 119 7.78 -6.05 -14.79
CA LEU A 119 6.63 -6.88 -14.44
C LEU A 119 6.97 -8.38 -14.55
N ILE A 120 7.63 -8.80 -15.64
CA ILE A 120 8.07 -10.19 -15.84
C ILE A 120 8.99 -10.64 -14.70
N ALA A 121 10.02 -9.85 -14.36
CA ALA A 121 10.97 -10.20 -13.32
C ALA A 121 10.31 -10.30 -11.93
N VAL A 122 9.41 -9.38 -11.61
CA VAL A 122 8.64 -9.41 -10.35
C VAL A 122 7.73 -10.63 -10.33
N THR A 123 6.98 -10.90 -11.40
CA THR A 123 6.10 -12.07 -11.50
C THR A 123 6.87 -13.37 -11.33
N GLN A 124 8.03 -13.51 -11.98
CA GLN A 124 8.89 -14.69 -11.84
C GLN A 124 9.34 -14.90 -10.38
N ALA A 125 9.76 -13.82 -9.71
CA ALA A 125 10.17 -13.91 -8.31
C ALA A 125 8.99 -14.30 -7.38
N ILE A 126 7.79 -13.76 -7.62
CA ILE A 126 6.58 -14.15 -6.90
C ILE A 126 6.30 -15.64 -7.09
N VAL A 127 6.17 -16.08 -8.34
CA VAL A 127 5.79 -17.46 -8.67
C VAL A 127 6.83 -18.43 -8.13
N SER A 128 8.13 -18.18 -8.35
CA SER A 128 9.19 -19.06 -7.87
C SER A 128 9.22 -19.13 -6.34
N SER A 129 9.05 -18.00 -5.62
CA SER A 129 9.02 -18.01 -4.15
C SER A 129 7.81 -18.78 -3.60
N VAL A 130 6.66 -18.68 -4.27
CA VAL A 130 5.46 -19.46 -3.90
C VAL A 130 5.65 -20.94 -4.19
N MET A 131 6.27 -21.30 -5.32
CA MET A 131 6.56 -22.70 -5.64
C MET A 131 7.56 -23.34 -4.69
N ASP A 132 8.61 -22.61 -4.28
CA ASP A 132 9.52 -23.07 -3.23
C ASP A 132 8.76 -23.31 -1.91
N ALA A 133 7.89 -22.36 -1.53
CA ALA A 133 7.06 -22.50 -0.35
C ALA A 133 6.11 -23.71 -0.44
N TRP A 134 5.48 -23.91 -1.59
CA TRP A 134 4.60 -25.06 -1.84
C TRP A 134 5.34 -26.39 -1.75
N GLN A 135 6.51 -26.50 -2.36
CA GLN A 135 7.33 -27.71 -2.33
C GLN A 135 7.91 -27.98 -0.93
N GLY A 136 8.08 -26.94 -0.12
CA GLY A 136 8.60 -27.00 1.24
C GLY A 136 7.55 -27.30 2.33
N LEU A 137 6.31 -27.64 1.99
CA LEU A 137 5.23 -27.93 2.96
C LEU A 137 5.61 -29.08 3.90
N GLN A 138 5.64 -28.80 5.19
CA GLN A 138 5.91 -29.78 6.26
C GLN A 138 5.08 -29.45 7.50
N PRO A 139 4.83 -30.43 8.40
CA PRO A 139 4.17 -30.19 9.68
C PRO A 139 4.86 -29.05 10.45
N THR A 140 4.09 -28.02 10.80
CA THR A 140 4.63 -26.77 11.37
C THR A 140 3.57 -26.16 12.28
N ASP A 141 3.98 -25.68 13.45
CA ASP A 141 3.13 -24.92 14.36
C ASP A 141 3.26 -23.42 14.09
N ILE A 142 2.15 -22.70 14.29
CA ILE A 142 2.10 -21.23 14.19
C ILE A 142 1.90 -20.66 15.59
N HIS A 143 2.75 -19.70 15.97
CA HIS A 143 2.57 -18.94 17.20
C HIS A 143 2.45 -17.46 16.89
N LEU A 144 1.55 -16.77 17.60
CA LEU A 144 1.38 -15.32 17.49
C LEU A 144 2.06 -14.64 18.68
N GLY A 145 3.08 -13.83 18.41
CA GLY A 145 3.65 -12.86 19.34
C GLY A 145 3.06 -11.47 19.11
N SER A 146 2.84 -10.71 20.17
CA SER A 146 2.37 -9.33 20.10
C SER A 146 2.98 -8.52 21.22
N ASP A 147 3.71 -7.43 20.89
CA ASP A 147 4.33 -6.55 21.88
C ASP A 147 4.43 -5.12 21.34
N GLU A 148 4.64 -4.16 22.20
CA GLU A 148 4.77 -2.73 21.87
C GLU A 148 6.21 -2.25 22.01
N PHE A 149 6.68 -1.50 21.03
CA PHE A 149 7.95 -0.78 21.17
C PHE A 149 7.89 0.20 22.34
N ASN A 150 8.90 0.18 23.19
CA ASN A 150 9.05 1.19 24.23
C ASN A 150 9.00 2.60 23.65
N ALA A 151 8.45 3.55 24.40
CA ALA A 151 8.33 4.95 23.96
C ALA A 151 9.68 5.55 23.53
N ASP A 152 10.77 5.14 24.19
CA ASP A 152 12.12 5.62 23.90
C ASP A 152 12.78 4.97 22.68
N THR A 153 12.20 3.89 22.14
CA THR A 153 12.73 3.26 20.92
C THR A 153 12.44 4.15 19.70
N PRO A 154 13.46 4.68 19.01
CA PRO A 154 13.29 5.65 17.95
C PRO A 154 12.99 4.95 16.61
N VAL A 155 11.85 4.25 16.52
CA VAL A 155 11.48 3.44 15.36
C VAL A 155 10.53 4.16 14.41
N ALA A 156 9.59 4.97 14.93
CA ALA A 156 8.53 5.58 14.12
C ALA A 156 7.90 6.82 14.76
N TRP A 157 7.39 7.73 13.94
CA TRP A 157 6.71 8.98 14.33
C TRP A 157 5.53 9.26 13.40
N ASN A 158 4.45 9.80 13.97
CA ASN A 158 3.36 10.33 13.16
C ASN A 158 3.80 11.63 12.45
N ARG A 159 3.68 11.67 11.13
CA ARG A 159 4.03 12.85 10.33
C ARG A 159 2.89 13.85 10.19
N SER A 160 1.64 13.44 10.40
CA SER A 160 0.42 14.21 10.21
C SER A 160 -0.34 14.42 11.53
N LEU A 161 0.36 14.88 12.58
CA LEU A 161 -0.17 14.98 13.93
C LEU A 161 -1.43 15.85 14.03
N ALA A 162 -1.54 16.93 13.26
CA ALA A 162 -2.72 17.78 13.27
C ALA A 162 -3.97 17.00 12.79
N ALA A 163 -3.81 16.16 11.76
CA ALA A 163 -4.88 15.29 11.29
C ALA A 163 -5.23 14.21 12.33
N TYR A 164 -4.23 13.52 12.88
CA TYR A 164 -4.43 12.54 13.95
C TYR A 164 -5.23 13.13 15.13
N ASN A 165 -4.85 14.32 15.60
CA ASN A 165 -5.49 15.01 16.71
C ASN A 165 -6.94 15.48 16.44
N ARG A 166 -7.44 15.41 15.19
CA ARG A 166 -8.85 15.68 14.90
C ARG A 166 -9.76 14.53 15.28
N ASN A 167 -9.25 13.32 15.41
CA ASN A 167 -10.07 12.18 15.79
C ASN A 167 -10.58 12.34 17.22
N PRO A 168 -11.89 12.11 17.49
CA PRO A 168 -12.47 12.24 18.83
C PRO A 168 -12.05 11.10 19.78
N ASP A 169 -11.60 10.00 19.24
CA ASP A 169 -11.26 8.75 19.92
C ASP A 169 -9.75 8.59 20.21
N VAL A 170 -8.99 9.70 20.14
CA VAL A 170 -7.56 9.70 20.45
C VAL A 170 -7.22 10.54 21.69
N THR A 171 -6.10 10.21 22.33
CA THR A 171 -5.44 11.13 23.25
C THR A 171 -4.69 12.19 22.45
N GLN A 172 -5.02 13.46 22.66
CA GLN A 172 -4.33 14.59 22.02
C GLN A 172 -2.83 14.54 22.30
N ARG A 173 -2.00 14.70 21.27
CA ARG A 173 -0.54 14.64 21.35
C ARG A 173 0.08 15.96 20.95
N THR A 174 1.23 16.27 21.55
CA THR A 174 2.07 17.42 21.17
C THR A 174 3.13 17.01 20.14
N ASP A 175 3.83 17.99 19.57
CA ASP A 175 4.93 17.71 18.62
C ASP A 175 6.05 16.83 19.22
N GLN A 176 6.29 16.92 20.51
CA GLN A 176 7.26 16.08 21.23
C GLN A 176 6.77 14.64 21.42
N GLN A 177 5.46 14.43 21.27
CA GLN A 177 4.80 13.12 21.48
C GLN A 177 4.38 12.44 20.17
N ARG A 178 4.90 12.86 19.03
CA ARG A 178 4.56 12.26 17.71
C ARG A 178 4.84 10.75 17.64
N HIS A 179 5.81 10.26 18.40
CA HIS A 179 6.12 8.84 18.53
C HIS A 179 5.04 8.04 19.31
N LEU A 180 4.11 8.72 19.97
CA LEU A 180 2.96 8.13 20.68
C LEU A 180 1.64 8.28 19.89
N ALA A 181 1.64 8.97 18.76
CA ALA A 181 0.48 9.18 17.91
C ALA A 181 0.38 8.14 16.78
N LEU A 182 0.72 6.88 17.06
CA LEU A 182 0.71 5.77 16.12
C LEU A 182 0.50 4.45 16.89
N ASP A 183 0.23 3.37 16.16
CA ASP A 183 0.24 2.04 16.75
C ASP A 183 1.68 1.54 16.82
N ARG A 184 2.21 1.46 18.04
CA ARG A 184 3.56 0.97 18.33
C ARG A 184 3.63 -0.56 18.48
N ARG A 185 2.50 -1.24 18.33
CA ARG A 185 2.41 -2.70 18.45
C ARG A 185 2.92 -3.39 17.19
N MET A 186 3.81 -4.34 17.38
CA MET A 186 4.20 -5.31 16.38
C MET A 186 3.50 -6.63 16.65
N ASN A 187 2.91 -7.22 15.62
CA ASN A 187 2.36 -8.56 15.66
C ASN A 187 3.19 -9.47 14.75
N SER A 188 3.59 -10.65 15.26
CA SER A 188 4.47 -11.54 14.52
C SER A 188 3.98 -12.99 14.61
N LEU A 189 3.85 -13.64 13.46
CA LEU A 189 3.64 -15.08 13.36
C LEU A 189 5.00 -15.77 13.24
N GLY A 190 5.29 -16.67 14.18
CA GLY A 190 6.44 -17.55 14.11
C GLY A 190 6.03 -18.94 13.61
N PHE A 191 6.83 -19.53 12.73
CA PHE A 191 6.62 -20.86 12.18
C PHE A 191 7.66 -21.81 12.75
N TYR A 192 7.17 -22.82 13.52
CA TYR A 192 8.01 -23.69 14.33
C TYR A 192 7.97 -25.14 13.85
N ARG A 193 9.15 -25.74 13.71
CA ARG A 193 9.33 -27.19 13.51
C ARG A 193 10.21 -27.72 14.63
N ASP A 194 9.79 -28.84 15.24
CA ASP A 194 10.51 -29.46 16.37
C ASP A 194 10.86 -28.45 17.49
N GLY A 195 9.93 -27.53 17.76
CA GLY A 195 10.08 -26.50 18.78
C GLY A 195 11.06 -25.36 18.46
N LYS A 196 11.63 -25.32 17.25
CA LYS A 196 12.53 -24.26 16.78
C LYS A 196 11.82 -23.33 15.81
N LEU A 197 12.08 -22.02 15.94
CA LEU A 197 11.63 -21.02 14.97
C LEU A 197 12.41 -21.17 13.66
N HIS A 198 11.72 -21.35 12.53
CA HIS A 198 12.32 -21.51 11.21
C HIS A 198 12.05 -20.34 10.28
N ALA A 199 10.89 -19.73 10.39
CA ALA A 199 10.50 -18.57 9.57
C ALA A 199 9.53 -17.69 10.37
N LEU A 200 9.33 -16.44 9.91
CA LEU A 200 8.39 -15.52 10.56
C LEU A 200 7.73 -14.56 9.57
N LEU A 201 6.57 -14.04 9.99
CA LEU A 201 5.86 -12.94 9.33
C LEU A 201 5.49 -11.90 10.38
N SER A 202 6.02 -10.68 10.26
CA SER A 202 5.77 -9.57 11.17
C SER A 202 4.98 -8.46 10.48
N LEU A 203 4.05 -7.85 11.23
CA LEU A 203 3.23 -6.72 10.82
C LEU A 203 3.52 -5.54 11.75
N PHE A 204 4.08 -4.47 11.20
CA PHE A 204 4.31 -3.20 11.89
C PHE A 204 4.22 -2.03 10.91
N GLY A 205 3.53 -0.94 11.30
CA GLY A 205 3.32 0.23 10.44
C GLY A 205 4.46 1.25 10.56
N VAL A 206 5.35 1.30 9.58
CA VAL A 206 6.31 2.40 9.39
C VAL A 206 6.73 2.47 7.93
N HIS A 207 6.63 3.65 7.31
CA HIS A 207 7.08 3.84 5.92
C HIS A 207 8.52 3.37 5.72
N ALA A 208 8.78 2.71 4.61
CA ALA A 208 10.12 2.35 4.21
C ALA A 208 10.75 3.51 3.40
N THR A 209 10.96 4.63 4.10
CA THR A 209 11.49 5.91 3.60
C THR A 209 12.66 6.42 4.43
N CYS A 210 13.40 5.52 5.09
CA CYS A 210 14.68 5.88 5.71
C CYS A 210 15.67 6.43 4.67
N ILE A 211 15.58 5.90 3.45
CA ILE A 211 16.38 6.30 2.29
C ILE A 211 15.59 7.33 1.49
N GLY A 212 16.16 8.51 1.31
CA GLY A 212 15.52 9.63 0.62
C GLY A 212 15.75 9.61 -0.89
N ASN A 213 15.02 10.49 -1.58
CA ASN A 213 15.01 10.62 -3.05
C ASN A 213 16.27 11.21 -3.68
N SER A 214 17.31 11.50 -2.90
CA SER A 214 18.63 11.93 -3.39
C SER A 214 19.58 10.75 -3.65
N LEU A 215 19.21 9.53 -3.23
CA LEU A 215 20.01 8.33 -3.44
C LEU A 215 19.52 7.56 -4.67
N ASP A 216 20.45 6.84 -5.30
CA ASP A 216 20.28 6.27 -6.64
C ASP A 216 20.50 4.75 -6.69
N LYS A 217 20.33 4.04 -5.58
CA LYS A 217 20.50 2.59 -5.53
C LYS A 217 19.23 1.88 -5.09
N PHE A 218 18.97 0.71 -5.65
CA PHE A 218 17.95 -0.18 -5.14
C PHE A 218 18.29 -0.62 -3.72
N ASP A 219 17.29 -0.57 -2.84
CA ASP A 219 17.42 -0.97 -1.45
C ASP A 219 16.07 -1.40 -0.85
N GLY A 220 16.09 -2.43 0.01
CA GLY A 220 14.89 -2.92 0.71
C GLY A 220 14.41 -2.02 1.85
N ASP A 221 15.17 -0.94 2.17
CA ASP A 221 14.94 -0.03 3.28
C ASP A 221 14.77 -0.76 4.62
N ASN A 222 14.18 -0.13 5.62
CA ASN A 222 14.08 -0.68 6.97
C ASN A 222 13.49 -2.11 7.04
N LYS A 223 12.49 -2.42 6.20
CA LYS A 223 11.86 -3.75 6.16
C LYS A 223 12.79 -4.81 5.56
N GLY A 224 13.51 -4.45 4.49
CA GLY A 224 14.51 -5.32 3.87
C GLY A 224 15.67 -5.63 4.82
N TYR A 225 16.17 -4.63 5.55
CA TYR A 225 17.19 -4.83 6.59
C TYR A 225 16.66 -5.66 7.76
N ALA A 226 15.42 -5.45 8.20
CA ALA A 226 14.81 -6.27 9.25
C ALA A 226 14.73 -7.75 8.85
N ALA A 227 14.29 -8.01 7.62
CA ALA A 227 14.22 -9.36 7.08
C ALA A 227 15.60 -10.02 6.99
N ALA A 228 16.58 -9.32 6.44
CA ALA A 228 17.94 -9.83 6.31
C ALA A 228 18.60 -10.15 7.66
N GLN A 229 18.39 -9.31 8.67
CA GLN A 229 18.90 -9.55 10.03
C GLN A 229 18.24 -10.76 10.68
N ALA A 230 16.92 -10.88 10.61
CA ALA A 230 16.20 -12.02 11.17
C ALA A 230 16.60 -13.33 10.48
N GLU A 231 16.70 -13.34 9.14
CA GLU A 231 17.19 -14.49 8.38
C GLU A 231 18.63 -14.88 8.76
N SER A 232 19.50 -13.89 8.92
CA SER A 232 20.88 -14.10 9.37
C SER A 232 20.94 -14.72 10.77
N TRP A 233 20.14 -14.18 11.71
CA TRP A 233 20.06 -14.71 13.06
C TRP A 233 19.58 -16.18 13.07
N LEU A 234 18.48 -16.48 12.33
CA LEU A 234 17.97 -17.85 12.20
C LEU A 234 19.03 -18.82 11.62
N THR A 235 19.80 -18.35 10.64
CA THR A 235 20.92 -19.14 10.09
C THR A 235 21.96 -19.45 11.17
N THR A 236 22.28 -18.51 12.06
CA THR A 236 23.20 -18.77 13.19
C THR A 236 22.63 -19.78 14.20
N GLN A 237 21.31 -19.96 14.26
CA GLN A 237 20.64 -21.00 15.06
C GLN A 237 20.62 -22.37 14.35
N GLY A 238 21.26 -22.51 13.19
CA GLY A 238 21.31 -23.74 12.42
C GLY A 238 20.08 -24.01 11.57
N ILE A 239 19.26 -23.00 11.28
CA ILE A 239 18.12 -23.12 10.40
C ILE A 239 18.58 -22.94 8.95
N ASP A 240 18.26 -23.92 8.11
CA ASP A 240 18.54 -23.87 6.69
C ASP A 240 17.47 -23.07 5.94
N ALA A 241 17.90 -22.20 5.01
CA ALA A 241 17.05 -21.36 4.17
C ALA A 241 15.88 -20.67 4.92
N PRO A 242 16.15 -19.93 6.02
CA PRO A 242 15.10 -19.24 6.75
C PRO A 242 14.49 -18.10 5.93
N VAL A 243 13.21 -17.80 6.18
CA VAL A 243 12.50 -16.67 5.57
C VAL A 243 11.86 -15.80 6.63
N ALA A 244 12.13 -14.49 6.56
CA ALA A 244 11.52 -13.50 7.43
C ALA A 244 10.79 -12.45 6.59
N ILE A 245 9.49 -12.30 6.82
CA ILE A 245 8.64 -11.29 6.17
C ILE A 245 8.37 -10.17 7.17
N PHE A 246 8.64 -8.92 6.75
CA PHE A 246 8.26 -7.72 7.50
C PHE A 246 7.32 -6.87 6.64
N ALA A 247 6.02 -7.12 6.77
CA ALA A 247 4.98 -6.44 6.03
C ALA A 247 4.48 -5.18 6.77
N GLN A 248 3.75 -4.34 6.05
CA GLN A 248 3.19 -3.11 6.58
C GLN A 248 1.82 -3.34 7.25
N ALA A 249 1.66 -2.84 8.47
CA ALA A 249 0.35 -2.59 9.07
C ALA A 249 -0.14 -1.18 8.68
N THR A 250 -0.62 -0.38 9.63
CA THR A 250 -1.08 1.00 9.40
C THR A 250 0.11 1.96 9.30
N ALA A 251 0.59 2.22 8.10
CA ALA A 251 1.78 3.03 7.85
C ALA A 251 1.49 4.40 7.23
N GLY A 252 0.22 4.70 6.86
CA GLY A 252 -0.11 5.85 6.02
C GLY A 252 0.38 7.19 6.57
N ASP A 253 0.25 7.44 7.85
CA ASP A 253 0.69 8.66 8.52
C ASP A 253 2.00 8.48 9.34
N VAL A 254 2.71 7.36 9.17
CA VAL A 254 3.85 6.98 10.02
C VAL A 254 5.16 7.01 9.23
N SER A 255 6.06 7.88 9.62
CA SER A 255 7.40 8.02 9.05
C SER A 255 8.48 7.45 9.96
N PRO A 256 9.59 6.89 9.42
CA PRO A 256 10.75 6.50 10.21
C PRO A 256 11.57 7.71 10.68
N HIS A 257 11.29 8.92 10.18
CA HIS A 257 12.01 10.15 10.50
C HIS A 257 11.36 10.94 11.61
N PHE A 258 12.20 11.65 12.40
CA PHE A 258 11.74 12.51 13.47
C PHE A 258 10.88 13.66 12.94
N HIS A 259 9.78 13.94 13.64
CA HIS A 259 8.90 15.07 13.41
C HIS A 259 8.75 15.92 14.67
N GLY A 260 8.47 17.19 14.50
CA GLY A 260 8.36 18.16 15.59
C GLY A 260 9.36 19.29 15.44
N LYS A 261 9.47 20.13 16.44
CA LYS A 261 10.38 21.30 16.41
C LYS A 261 11.82 20.87 16.12
N GLY A 262 12.38 21.34 15.02
CA GLY A 262 13.71 20.99 14.55
C GLY A 262 13.81 19.63 13.83
N ALA A 263 12.71 18.96 13.52
CA ALA A 263 12.70 17.66 12.87
C ALA A 263 13.36 17.66 11.49
N LEU A 264 13.05 18.65 10.64
CA LEU A 264 13.69 18.78 9.33
C LEU A 264 15.21 18.99 9.45
N SER A 265 15.66 19.75 10.46
CA SER A 265 17.09 19.94 10.72
C SER A 265 17.77 18.61 11.10
N ARG A 266 17.11 17.76 11.86
CA ARG A 266 17.63 16.41 12.20
C ARG A 266 17.64 15.50 10.98
N ARG A 267 16.55 15.46 10.21
CA ARG A 267 16.47 14.70 8.95
C ARG A 267 17.59 15.11 7.99
N ASN A 268 17.84 16.41 7.86
CA ASN A 268 18.88 16.94 6.97
C ASN A 268 20.31 16.60 7.38
N LYS A 269 20.54 16.09 8.58
CA LYS A 269 21.85 15.57 9.02
C LYS A 269 22.10 14.14 8.60
N ILE A 270 21.05 13.39 8.28
CA ILE A 270 21.13 12.00 7.78
C ILE A 270 21.10 12.10 6.25
N LYS A 271 22.26 12.01 5.60
CA LYS A 271 22.42 12.16 4.15
C LYS A 271 23.47 11.20 3.59
N GLY A 272 23.29 10.80 2.32
CA GLY A 272 24.21 9.91 1.65
C GLY A 272 24.26 8.53 2.33
N ASP A 273 25.44 7.96 2.50
CA ASP A 273 25.61 6.64 3.09
C ASP A 273 25.06 6.52 4.53
N ALA A 274 24.91 7.63 5.25
CA ALA A 274 24.26 7.64 6.56
C ALA A 274 22.76 7.25 6.51
N GLU A 275 22.10 7.41 5.37
CA GLU A 275 20.70 6.99 5.19
C GLU A 275 20.60 5.46 5.15
N TYR A 276 21.53 4.77 4.52
CA TYR A 276 21.59 3.30 4.54
C TYR A 276 21.84 2.76 5.95
N ALA A 277 22.79 3.35 6.67
CA ALA A 277 23.05 2.97 8.06
C ALA A 277 21.82 3.23 8.96
N TYR A 278 21.09 4.31 8.71
CA TYR A 278 19.85 4.62 9.42
C TYR A 278 18.73 3.62 9.11
N ALA A 279 18.58 3.23 7.82
CA ALA A 279 17.63 2.19 7.42
C ALA A 279 17.94 0.85 8.08
N GLN A 280 19.22 0.47 8.12
CA GLN A 280 19.68 -0.74 8.82
C GLN A 280 19.37 -0.67 10.32
N GLN A 281 19.65 0.45 10.99
CA GLN A 281 19.36 0.61 12.43
C GLN A 281 17.85 0.50 12.70
N ASN A 282 17.00 1.12 11.87
CA ASN A 282 15.56 1.04 12.01
C ASN A 282 15.05 -0.39 11.79
N GLY A 283 15.60 -1.09 10.78
CA GLY A 283 15.34 -2.50 10.53
C GLY A 283 15.75 -3.39 11.69
N ASN A 284 16.89 -3.12 12.32
CA ASN A 284 17.37 -3.87 13.48
C ASN A 284 16.38 -3.78 14.65
N TYR A 285 15.81 -2.60 14.96
CA TYR A 285 14.78 -2.49 15.99
C TYR A 285 13.58 -3.40 15.69
N GLN A 286 13.15 -3.48 14.45
CA GLN A 286 12.02 -4.33 14.05
C GLN A 286 12.37 -5.82 14.15
N SER A 287 13.53 -6.23 13.68
CA SER A 287 14.01 -7.61 13.77
C SER A 287 14.18 -8.06 15.22
N ASP A 288 14.84 -7.24 16.05
CA ASP A 288 15.09 -7.54 17.46
C ASP A 288 13.77 -7.73 18.22
N MET A 289 12.77 -6.87 17.99
CA MET A 289 11.44 -7.00 18.57
C MET A 289 10.78 -8.32 18.16
N ALA A 290 10.75 -8.65 16.87
CA ALA A 290 10.13 -9.87 16.36
C ALA A 290 10.81 -11.13 16.94
N LEU A 291 12.14 -11.17 16.92
CA LEU A 291 12.92 -12.29 17.45
C LEU A 291 12.78 -12.42 18.96
N SER A 292 12.77 -11.31 19.71
CA SER A 292 12.55 -11.32 21.16
C SER A 292 11.21 -11.95 21.54
N MET A 293 10.12 -11.56 20.84
CA MET A 293 8.79 -12.12 21.07
C MET A 293 8.73 -13.62 20.74
N LEU A 294 9.32 -14.01 19.61
CA LEU A 294 9.19 -15.37 19.09
C LEU A 294 10.22 -16.36 19.68
N SER A 295 11.27 -15.88 20.35
CA SER A 295 12.21 -16.75 21.08
C SER A 295 11.72 -17.17 22.46
N GLN A 296 10.62 -16.58 22.95
CA GLN A 296 10.00 -16.97 24.21
C GLN A 296 9.19 -18.27 24.04
N PRO A 297 8.93 -19.03 25.14
CA PRO A 297 8.03 -20.17 25.07
C PRO A 297 6.69 -19.78 24.44
N PRO A 298 6.13 -20.61 23.55
CA PRO A 298 4.94 -20.27 22.78
C PRO A 298 3.72 -20.06 23.69
N GLN A 299 3.10 -18.87 23.60
CA GLN A 299 1.94 -18.54 24.43
C GLN A 299 0.62 -18.62 23.66
N ASN A 300 0.62 -18.24 22.37
CA ASN A 300 -0.59 -18.15 21.55
C ASN A 300 -0.44 -19.01 20.29
N ILE A 301 -0.77 -20.29 20.41
CA ILE A 301 -0.72 -21.24 19.28
C ILE A 301 -1.95 -21.02 18.41
N ILE A 302 -1.73 -20.75 17.13
CA ILE A 302 -2.79 -20.61 16.13
C ILE A 302 -3.22 -22.01 15.67
N LYS A 303 -4.51 -22.31 15.80
CA LYS A 303 -5.12 -23.59 15.43
C LYS A 303 -6.48 -23.36 14.77
N GLY A 304 -6.90 -24.27 13.94
CA GLY A 304 -8.23 -24.22 13.30
C GLY A 304 -8.14 -24.40 11.81
N LYS A 305 -9.18 -24.00 11.11
CA LYS A 305 -9.30 -24.10 9.66
C LYS A 305 -8.79 -22.83 8.99
N LEU A 306 -8.36 -22.98 7.76
CA LEU A 306 -8.17 -21.87 6.84
C LEU A 306 -9.49 -21.52 6.17
N ASP A 307 -9.70 -20.25 5.92
CA ASP A 307 -10.82 -19.75 5.12
C ASP A 307 -10.44 -18.40 4.50
N CYS A 308 -11.15 -18.00 3.46
CA CYS A 308 -10.89 -16.74 2.79
C CYS A 308 -12.13 -16.20 2.09
N ILE A 309 -12.12 -14.91 1.84
CA ILE A 309 -13.07 -14.24 0.98
C ILE A 309 -12.38 -13.07 0.27
N LEU A 310 -12.65 -12.94 -1.03
CA LEU A 310 -12.15 -11.83 -1.86
C LEU A 310 -13.29 -11.32 -2.73
N SER A 311 -13.52 -10.02 -2.72
CA SER A 311 -14.43 -9.35 -3.64
C SER A 311 -13.79 -8.07 -4.14
N TYR A 312 -14.04 -7.73 -5.41
CA TYR A 312 -13.67 -6.45 -5.97
C TYR A 312 -14.87 -5.51 -5.96
N MET A 313 -14.66 -4.27 -5.53
CA MET A 313 -15.71 -3.27 -5.38
C MET A 313 -15.34 -1.97 -6.09
N ASN A 314 -16.33 -1.37 -6.78
CA ASN A 314 -16.12 -0.08 -7.46
C ASN A 314 -16.24 1.08 -6.47
N PHE A 315 -15.10 1.72 -6.19
CA PHE A 315 -15.03 2.86 -5.28
C PHE A 315 -15.38 4.21 -5.91
N SER A 316 -15.56 4.29 -7.23
CA SER A 316 -15.89 5.57 -7.89
C SER A 316 -17.29 6.11 -7.56
N ALA A 317 -18.22 5.27 -7.10
CA ALA A 317 -19.60 5.68 -6.79
C ALA A 317 -20.26 4.73 -5.78
N MET A 318 -19.51 4.24 -4.82
CA MET A 318 -20.01 3.30 -3.81
C MET A 318 -20.87 4.05 -2.78
N HIS A 319 -22.10 3.57 -2.57
CA HIS A 319 -22.93 3.99 -1.44
C HIS A 319 -22.34 3.37 -0.16
N VAL A 320 -22.31 4.14 0.93
CA VAL A 320 -21.76 3.67 2.20
C VAL A 320 -22.84 3.62 3.28
N ASP A 321 -22.72 2.67 4.19
CA ASP A 321 -23.67 2.50 5.28
C ASP A 321 -23.61 3.71 6.23
N ALA A 322 -24.79 4.23 6.59
CA ALA A 322 -24.91 5.43 7.42
C ALA A 322 -24.23 5.30 8.79
N GLU A 323 -24.14 4.08 9.34
CA GLU A 323 -23.45 3.80 10.60
C GLU A 323 -21.96 4.15 10.56
N PHE A 324 -21.32 4.07 9.37
CA PHE A 324 -19.93 4.45 9.16
C PHE A 324 -19.74 5.87 8.64
N ALA A 325 -20.84 6.51 8.23
CA ALA A 325 -20.87 7.85 7.65
C ALA A 325 -21.47 8.90 8.59
N ASN A 326 -21.21 8.82 9.89
CA ASN A 326 -21.71 9.77 10.90
C ASN A 326 -23.24 9.93 10.87
N GLY A 327 -23.99 8.91 10.45
CA GLY A 327 -25.46 8.93 10.30
C GLY A 327 -25.97 9.50 8.98
N GLU A 328 -25.09 9.93 8.07
CA GLU A 328 -25.46 10.47 6.75
C GLU A 328 -26.03 9.36 5.84
N GLN A 329 -27.32 9.44 5.52
CA GLN A 329 -28.05 8.42 4.76
C GLN A 329 -27.67 8.38 3.26
N ASN A 330 -27.17 9.49 2.73
CA ASN A 330 -26.80 9.64 1.32
C ASN A 330 -25.30 9.79 1.14
N ALA A 331 -24.50 9.17 2.01
CA ALA A 331 -23.05 9.17 1.87
C ALA A 331 -22.61 8.24 0.74
N TYR A 332 -21.68 8.71 -0.07
CA TYR A 332 -21.12 7.95 -1.19
C TYR A 332 -19.70 8.40 -1.49
N THR A 333 -18.92 7.51 -2.08
CA THR A 333 -17.64 7.83 -2.70
C THR A 333 -17.84 8.43 -4.09
N SER A 334 -16.81 8.98 -4.67
CA SER A 334 -16.85 9.60 -6.00
C SER A 334 -15.65 9.21 -6.84
N ASP A 335 -15.64 9.64 -8.10
CA ASP A 335 -14.49 9.48 -8.98
C ASP A 335 -13.21 9.94 -8.31
N PRO A 336 -12.09 9.23 -8.59
CA PRO A 336 -10.81 9.49 -7.93
C PRO A 336 -10.25 10.87 -8.26
N CYS A 337 -9.87 11.61 -7.21
CA CYS A 337 -9.30 12.94 -7.32
C CYS A 337 -8.09 13.12 -6.39
N HIS A 338 -7.03 13.75 -6.91
CA HIS A 338 -5.89 14.18 -6.11
C HIS A 338 -6.02 15.66 -5.73
N GLY A 339 -5.77 15.95 -4.45
CA GLY A 339 -5.78 17.31 -3.92
C GLY A 339 -4.43 18.01 -4.05
N ALA A 340 -4.44 19.33 -3.88
CA ALA A 340 -3.22 20.14 -3.90
C ALA A 340 -2.19 19.71 -2.84
N ALA A 341 -2.63 19.17 -1.70
CA ALA A 341 -1.77 18.68 -0.64
C ALA A 341 -0.91 17.47 -1.08
N PHE A 342 -1.46 16.59 -1.94
CA PHE A 342 -0.69 15.50 -2.54
C PHE A 342 0.50 16.02 -3.35
N PHE A 343 0.28 17.01 -4.22
CA PHE A 343 1.35 17.60 -5.03
C PHE A 343 2.35 18.43 -4.20
N ALA A 344 1.93 18.92 -3.04
CA ALA A 344 2.85 19.59 -2.11
C ALA A 344 3.87 18.63 -1.49
N GLY A 345 3.52 17.35 -1.34
CA GLY A 345 4.38 16.31 -0.78
C GLY A 345 4.54 16.39 0.75
N THR A 346 5.40 15.52 1.29
CA THR A 346 5.77 15.47 2.71
C THR A 346 7.25 15.83 2.88
N PRO A 347 7.62 17.07 3.24
CA PRO A 347 9.02 17.51 3.29
C PRO A 347 9.92 16.69 4.22
N VAL A 348 9.33 15.92 5.13
CA VAL A 348 10.08 15.08 6.08
C VAL A 348 10.62 13.81 5.43
N ASP A 349 9.88 13.26 4.50
CA ASP A 349 10.27 12.03 3.78
C ASP A 349 11.03 12.33 2.48
N GLY A 350 10.94 13.57 1.98
CA GLY A 350 11.65 14.03 0.78
C GLY A 350 11.33 15.48 0.44
N LEU A 351 12.03 16.05 -0.55
CA LEU A 351 11.74 17.39 -1.04
C LEU A 351 10.40 17.41 -1.76
N GLY A 352 9.47 18.21 -1.29
CA GLY A 352 8.18 18.47 -1.91
C GLY A 352 8.19 19.64 -2.90
N THR A 353 7.01 19.94 -3.45
CA THR A 353 6.80 21.12 -4.31
C THR A 353 7.05 22.43 -3.54
N PRO A 354 7.73 23.43 -4.12
CA PRO A 354 7.94 24.72 -3.49
C PRO A 354 6.63 25.38 -3.05
N ALA A 355 6.61 25.95 -1.84
CA ALA A 355 5.40 26.49 -1.21
C ALA A 355 4.63 27.53 -2.06
N PRO A 356 5.26 28.44 -2.85
CA PRO A 356 4.52 29.35 -3.74
C PRO A 356 3.72 28.62 -4.83
N ILE A 357 4.29 27.55 -5.39
CA ILE A 357 3.63 26.74 -6.43
C ILE A 357 2.44 25.99 -5.79
N ALA A 358 2.65 25.36 -4.62
CA ALA A 358 1.58 24.68 -3.89
C ALA A 358 0.42 25.63 -3.55
N LYS A 359 0.69 26.86 -3.09
CA LYS A 359 -0.33 27.89 -2.84
C LYS A 359 -1.06 28.30 -4.12
N GLY A 360 -0.34 28.43 -5.24
CA GLY A 360 -0.93 28.73 -6.55
C GLY A 360 -1.91 27.63 -7.00
N MET A 361 -1.55 26.36 -6.84
CA MET A 361 -2.43 25.23 -7.14
C MET A 361 -3.72 25.27 -6.29
N VAL A 362 -3.62 25.56 -5.00
CA VAL A 362 -4.78 25.69 -4.10
C VAL A 362 -5.72 26.81 -4.59
N LEU A 363 -5.17 27.98 -4.96
CA LEU A 363 -5.98 29.10 -5.44
C LEU A 363 -6.71 28.75 -6.74
N MET A 364 -6.01 28.14 -7.69
CA MET A 364 -6.60 27.69 -8.96
C MET A 364 -7.69 26.64 -8.74
N ALA A 365 -7.46 25.65 -7.89
CA ALA A 365 -8.44 24.63 -7.56
C ALA A 365 -9.73 25.22 -6.94
N LYS A 366 -9.58 26.20 -6.03
CA LYS A 366 -10.73 26.92 -5.46
C LYS A 366 -11.51 27.71 -6.52
N THR A 367 -10.81 28.37 -7.44
CA THR A 367 -11.42 29.11 -8.56
C THR A 367 -12.22 28.16 -9.46
N VAL A 368 -11.66 27.01 -9.83
CA VAL A 368 -12.35 25.99 -10.62
C VAL A 368 -13.60 25.47 -9.90
N LYS A 369 -13.48 25.14 -8.60
CA LYS A 369 -14.63 24.70 -7.78
C LYS A 369 -15.75 25.75 -7.76
N THR A 370 -15.42 27.01 -7.50
CA THR A 370 -16.39 28.11 -7.49
C THR A 370 -17.08 28.27 -8.83
N TRP A 371 -16.31 28.25 -9.94
CA TRP A 371 -16.86 28.36 -11.29
C TRP A 371 -17.83 27.21 -11.61
N ARG A 372 -17.47 25.96 -11.32
CA ARG A 372 -18.31 24.79 -11.55
C ARG A 372 -19.59 24.77 -10.73
N LEU A 373 -19.56 25.32 -9.52
CA LEU A 373 -20.71 25.37 -8.61
C LEU A 373 -21.54 26.65 -8.73
N SER A 374 -21.11 27.65 -9.51
CA SER A 374 -21.72 28.99 -9.58
C SER A 374 -23.09 29.05 -10.28
N GLY A 375 -23.65 27.91 -10.72
CA GLY A 375 -25.06 27.82 -11.13
C GLY A 375 -25.41 28.45 -12.48
N PHE A 376 -24.45 28.84 -13.28
CA PHE A 376 -24.70 29.37 -14.63
C PHE A 376 -25.42 28.39 -15.57
N ASN A 377 -25.59 27.13 -15.13
CA ASN A 377 -26.20 26.08 -15.96
C ASN A 377 -26.92 25.03 -15.10
N LYS A 378 -27.96 25.44 -14.36
CA LYS A 378 -28.69 24.58 -13.42
C LYS A 378 -29.30 23.29 -14.01
N ASN A 379 -29.50 23.23 -15.31
CA ASN A 379 -30.06 22.07 -16.02
C ASN A 379 -29.03 21.26 -16.80
N ASN A 380 -27.72 21.51 -16.61
CA ASN A 380 -26.67 20.76 -17.28
C ASN A 380 -26.29 19.51 -16.45
N PRO A 381 -26.26 18.30 -17.02
CA PRO A 381 -25.75 17.10 -16.36
C PRO A 381 -24.36 17.27 -15.72
N GLU A 382 -23.50 18.08 -16.31
CA GLU A 382 -22.19 18.47 -15.78
C GLU A 382 -22.31 19.15 -14.39
N THR A 383 -23.28 20.03 -14.20
CA THR A 383 -23.48 20.73 -12.92
C THR A 383 -23.86 19.73 -11.82
N THR A 384 -24.78 18.80 -12.10
CA THR A 384 -25.18 17.73 -11.17
C THR A 384 -24.00 16.83 -10.82
N TYR A 385 -23.20 16.44 -11.82
CA TYR A 385 -21.99 15.64 -11.59
C TYR A 385 -21.03 16.35 -10.63
N TYR A 386 -20.71 17.64 -10.88
CA TYR A 386 -19.78 18.37 -10.01
C TYR A 386 -20.35 18.68 -8.62
N GLN A 387 -21.66 18.88 -8.48
CA GLN A 387 -22.29 19.00 -7.17
C GLN A 387 -22.07 17.71 -6.35
N ARG A 388 -22.29 16.54 -6.96
CA ARG A 388 -22.03 15.26 -6.31
C ARG A 388 -20.55 15.05 -6.00
N LEU A 389 -19.67 15.30 -6.98
CA LEU A 389 -18.23 15.16 -6.82
C LEU A 389 -17.72 16.00 -5.65
N TYR A 390 -18.03 17.29 -5.61
CA TYR A 390 -17.57 18.17 -4.53
C TYR A 390 -18.25 17.91 -3.19
N ALA A 391 -19.46 17.35 -3.17
CA ALA A 391 -20.08 16.89 -1.93
C ALA A 391 -19.33 15.72 -1.32
N SER A 392 -18.94 14.73 -2.14
CA SER A 392 -18.14 13.57 -1.71
C SER A 392 -16.68 13.94 -1.41
N GLN A 393 -16.04 14.77 -2.25
CA GLN A 393 -14.65 15.21 -2.06
C GLN A 393 -14.49 16.27 -0.94
N GLY A 394 -15.59 16.86 -0.46
CA GLY A 394 -15.61 17.76 0.70
C GLY A 394 -14.65 18.95 0.59
N PRO A 395 -13.71 19.13 1.55
CA PRO A 395 -12.80 20.27 1.61
C PRO A 395 -11.65 20.19 0.59
N LYS A 396 -11.47 19.07 -0.11
CA LYS A 396 -10.34 18.86 -1.02
C LYS A 396 -10.26 19.93 -2.11
N ASN A 397 -9.08 20.53 -2.25
CA ASN A 397 -8.73 21.38 -3.38
C ASN A 397 -8.25 20.51 -4.54
N ILE A 398 -9.17 20.09 -5.41
CA ILE A 398 -8.91 19.12 -6.48
C ILE A 398 -7.99 19.76 -7.53
N VAL A 399 -6.83 19.12 -7.77
CA VAL A 399 -5.90 19.48 -8.82
C VAL A 399 -6.01 18.51 -9.99
N LEU A 400 -6.01 17.19 -9.72
CA LEU A 400 -6.15 16.17 -10.75
C LEU A 400 -7.45 15.38 -10.52
N GLU A 401 -8.36 15.44 -11.48
CA GLU A 401 -9.54 14.60 -11.61
C GLU A 401 -9.12 13.34 -12.39
N ALA A 402 -8.58 12.34 -11.68
CA ALA A 402 -8.02 11.15 -12.33
C ALA A 402 -9.11 10.33 -13.07
N GLY A 403 -10.34 10.29 -12.54
CA GLY A 403 -11.47 9.63 -13.22
C GLY A 403 -11.87 10.28 -14.55
N ARG A 404 -11.83 11.60 -14.64
CA ARG A 404 -12.16 12.36 -15.87
C ARG A 404 -10.94 12.80 -16.68
N LYS A 405 -9.73 12.52 -16.20
CA LYS A 405 -8.47 12.89 -16.86
C LYS A 405 -8.34 14.40 -17.10
N LEU A 406 -8.67 15.20 -16.07
CA LEU A 406 -8.58 16.65 -16.10
C LEU A 406 -7.63 17.16 -15.03
N ILE A 407 -6.82 18.17 -15.36
CA ILE A 407 -5.96 18.88 -14.42
C ILE A 407 -6.45 20.34 -14.29
N LEU A 408 -6.79 20.77 -13.06
CA LEU A 408 -7.35 22.10 -12.78
C LEU A 408 -8.49 22.47 -13.77
N GLY A 409 -9.37 21.51 -14.03
CA GLY A 409 -10.53 21.67 -14.90
C GLY A 409 -10.25 21.70 -16.41
N ARG A 410 -9.03 21.41 -16.84
CA ARG A 410 -8.59 21.41 -18.24
C ARG A 410 -8.07 20.02 -18.63
N ALA A 411 -7.97 19.75 -19.92
CA ALA A 411 -7.35 18.51 -20.41
C ALA A 411 -5.92 18.33 -19.88
N LEU A 412 -5.49 17.08 -19.71
CA LEU A 412 -4.19 16.74 -19.10
C LEU A 412 -2.98 17.31 -19.87
N ASP A 413 -3.12 17.56 -21.17
CA ASP A 413 -2.08 18.16 -22.03
C ASP A 413 -2.06 19.68 -22.04
N SER A 414 -2.94 20.34 -21.25
CA SER A 414 -3.03 21.80 -21.17
C SER A 414 -1.90 22.47 -20.40
N PRO A 415 -1.29 21.88 -19.34
CA PRO A 415 -0.17 22.51 -18.65
C PRO A 415 1.05 22.65 -19.57
N PRO A 416 1.77 23.80 -19.53
CA PRO A 416 3.00 23.98 -20.30
C PRO A 416 4.05 22.94 -19.90
N SER A 417 4.54 22.18 -20.87
CA SER A 417 5.49 21.08 -20.67
C SER A 417 6.92 21.52 -20.36
N VAL A 418 7.20 22.83 -20.45
CA VAL A 418 8.57 23.39 -20.33
C VAL A 418 9.11 23.34 -18.91
N PHE A 419 8.23 23.22 -17.91
CA PHE A 419 8.61 23.42 -16.50
C PHE A 419 8.83 22.13 -15.71
N ASP A 420 8.31 20.99 -16.18
CA ASP A 420 8.38 19.71 -15.43
C ASP A 420 8.41 18.51 -16.38
N PRO A 421 9.40 17.62 -16.26
CA PRO A 421 9.49 16.40 -17.09
C PRO A 421 8.29 15.45 -16.96
N LEU A 422 7.64 15.39 -15.78
CA LEU A 422 6.42 14.59 -15.60
C LEU A 422 5.25 15.16 -16.39
N ILE A 423 5.10 16.48 -16.39
CA ILE A 423 4.09 17.17 -17.22
C ILE A 423 4.40 16.97 -18.71
N HIS A 424 5.67 17.03 -19.10
CA HIS A 424 6.08 16.74 -20.48
C HIS A 424 5.68 15.32 -20.90
N GLU A 425 5.98 14.33 -20.08
CA GLU A 425 5.64 12.94 -20.35
C GLU A 425 4.11 12.71 -20.39
N MET A 426 3.38 13.30 -19.47
CA MET A 426 1.91 13.25 -19.49
C MET A 426 1.35 13.84 -20.78
N ASN A 427 1.82 15.01 -21.20
CA ASN A 427 1.40 15.65 -22.45
C ASN A 427 1.74 14.78 -23.67
N ARG A 428 2.91 14.14 -23.67
CA ARG A 428 3.33 13.20 -24.72
C ARG A 428 2.36 12.02 -24.83
N GLN A 429 2.04 11.38 -23.70
CA GLN A 429 1.13 10.23 -23.67
C GLN A 429 -0.29 10.59 -24.09
N VAL A 430 -0.81 11.74 -23.63
CA VAL A 430 -2.14 12.22 -24.03
C VAL A 430 -2.20 12.47 -25.56
N LYS A 431 -1.21 13.19 -26.11
CA LYS A 431 -1.14 13.49 -27.55
C LYS A 431 -0.97 12.24 -28.41
N ALA A 432 -0.32 11.21 -27.88
CA ALA A 432 -0.16 9.92 -28.54
C ALA A 432 -1.43 9.04 -28.47
N GLY A 433 -2.47 9.45 -27.74
CA GLY A 433 -3.65 8.61 -27.49
C GLY A 433 -3.38 7.42 -26.58
N ALA A 434 -2.38 7.52 -25.71
CA ALA A 434 -1.93 6.40 -24.88
C ALA A 434 -2.73 6.24 -23.56
N ILE A 435 -3.61 7.18 -23.23
CA ILE A 435 -4.40 7.20 -21.99
C ILE A 435 -5.86 7.66 -22.22
N VAL A 436 -6.47 7.29 -23.35
CA VAL A 436 -7.87 7.65 -23.68
C VAL A 436 -8.83 6.88 -22.78
N ASP A 437 -8.77 5.55 -22.82
CA ASP A 437 -9.62 4.64 -22.04
C ASP A 437 -8.89 4.04 -20.82
N SER A 438 -7.56 3.99 -20.85
CA SER A 438 -6.75 3.51 -19.70
C SER A 438 -7.05 4.28 -18.42
N PRO A 439 -7.23 3.60 -17.28
CA PRO A 439 -7.39 4.28 -15.99
C PRO A 439 -6.09 5.01 -15.59
N MET A 440 -6.25 6.16 -14.93
CA MET A 440 -5.11 6.86 -14.31
C MET A 440 -4.68 6.16 -13.00
N VAL A 441 -5.67 5.70 -12.24
CA VAL A 441 -5.53 4.98 -10.96
C VAL A 441 -6.59 3.88 -10.89
N PRO A 442 -6.41 2.81 -10.09
CA PRO A 442 -7.43 1.79 -9.94
C PRO A 442 -8.69 2.37 -9.28
N SER A 443 -9.86 1.90 -9.67
CA SER A 443 -11.15 2.26 -9.06
C SER A 443 -11.98 1.05 -8.63
N ILE A 444 -11.68 -0.13 -9.16
CA ILE A 444 -12.24 -1.41 -8.73
C ILE A 444 -11.20 -2.08 -7.85
N LEU A 445 -11.44 -2.08 -6.54
CA LEU A 445 -10.44 -2.42 -5.52
C LEU A 445 -10.71 -3.78 -4.89
N PRO A 446 -9.68 -4.61 -4.65
CA PRO A 446 -9.79 -5.90 -3.97
C PRO A 446 -9.93 -5.72 -2.45
N LEU A 447 -10.97 -6.26 -1.87
CA LEU A 447 -11.14 -6.43 -0.43
C LEU A 447 -11.04 -7.90 -0.09
N GLN A 448 -10.06 -8.29 0.72
CA GLN A 448 -9.81 -9.68 1.05
C GLN A 448 -9.68 -9.86 2.56
N ILE A 449 -10.29 -10.95 3.08
CA ILE A 449 -10.06 -11.42 4.45
C ILE A 449 -9.51 -12.83 4.37
N LEU A 450 -8.37 -13.06 5.01
CA LEU A 450 -7.81 -14.40 5.22
C LEU A 450 -8.03 -14.82 6.67
N ILE A 451 -8.48 -16.04 6.87
CA ILE A 451 -8.62 -16.66 8.19
C ILE A 451 -7.56 -17.75 8.34
N ILE A 452 -6.78 -17.66 9.40
CA ILE A 452 -5.79 -18.67 9.80
C ILE A 452 -6.14 -19.08 11.24
N GLY A 453 -6.97 -20.14 11.38
CA GLY A 453 -7.50 -20.54 12.67
C GLY A 453 -8.31 -19.44 13.36
N GLN A 454 -7.87 -18.96 14.51
CA GLN A 454 -8.50 -17.87 15.27
C GLN A 454 -7.97 -16.48 14.92
N LEU A 455 -7.14 -16.35 13.89
CA LEU A 455 -6.62 -15.09 13.37
C LEU A 455 -7.30 -14.71 12.06
N ALA A 456 -7.69 -13.44 11.90
CA ALA A 456 -8.10 -12.83 10.64
C ALA A 456 -7.10 -11.78 10.18
N LEU A 457 -6.74 -11.78 8.90
CA LEU A 457 -5.97 -10.73 8.23
C LEU A 457 -6.89 -9.95 7.29
N LEU A 458 -7.04 -8.65 7.52
CA LEU A 458 -7.68 -7.71 6.60
C LEU A 458 -6.64 -7.23 5.60
N CYS A 459 -6.77 -7.65 4.35
CA CYS A 459 -5.83 -7.33 3.27
C CYS A 459 -6.33 -6.08 2.52
N CYS A 460 -5.68 -4.94 2.73
CA CYS A 460 -6.14 -3.63 2.29
C CYS A 460 -5.29 -3.08 1.14
N PRO A 461 -5.91 -2.59 0.03
CA PRO A 461 -5.18 -2.17 -1.18
C PRO A 461 -4.68 -0.71 -1.12
N GLY A 462 -4.21 -0.24 0.03
CA GLY A 462 -3.77 1.15 0.19
C GLY A 462 -3.03 1.42 1.48
N GLU A 463 -2.76 2.69 1.72
CA GLU A 463 -2.01 3.23 2.85
C GLU A 463 -2.96 3.74 3.93
N PHE A 464 -3.35 2.87 4.85
CA PHE A 464 -4.23 3.27 5.96
C PHE A 464 -3.44 4.06 7.00
N THR A 465 -4.00 5.23 7.41
CA THR A 465 -3.50 5.94 8.59
C THR A 465 -3.71 5.10 9.84
N THR A 466 -2.99 5.42 10.91
CA THR A 466 -3.09 4.75 12.20
C THR A 466 -4.55 4.60 12.64
N MET A 467 -5.31 5.69 12.64
CA MET A 467 -6.69 5.67 13.11
C MET A 467 -7.67 5.06 12.10
N ALA A 468 -7.43 5.22 10.81
CA ALA A 468 -8.25 4.58 9.78
C ALA A 468 -8.18 3.06 9.89
N GLY A 469 -7.00 2.50 10.03
CA GLY A 469 -6.82 1.06 10.21
C GLY A 469 -7.37 0.56 11.52
N GLN A 470 -7.16 1.28 12.63
CA GLN A 470 -7.72 0.90 13.93
C GLN A 470 -9.26 0.86 13.90
N ARG A 471 -9.90 1.85 13.28
CA ARG A 471 -11.36 1.87 13.13
C ARG A 471 -11.87 0.73 12.27
N LEU A 472 -11.18 0.40 11.17
CA LEU A 472 -11.56 -0.75 10.35
C LEU A 472 -11.47 -2.06 11.14
N VAL A 473 -10.36 -2.30 11.86
CA VAL A 473 -10.20 -3.48 12.72
C VAL A 473 -11.29 -3.54 13.80
N ASN A 474 -11.58 -2.41 14.46
CA ASN A 474 -12.61 -2.32 15.49
C ASN A 474 -14.03 -2.58 14.94
N THR A 475 -14.29 -2.24 13.68
CA THR A 475 -15.56 -2.54 13.00
C THR A 475 -15.71 -4.04 12.71
N ILE A 476 -14.64 -4.69 12.25
CA ILE A 476 -14.71 -6.08 11.77
C ILE A 476 -14.57 -7.09 12.89
N LYS A 477 -13.78 -6.79 13.92
CA LYS A 477 -13.51 -7.73 15.03
C LYS A 477 -14.78 -8.26 15.70
N PRO A 478 -15.78 -7.46 16.10
CA PRO A 478 -17.01 -7.95 16.74
C PRO A 478 -17.80 -8.93 15.85
N ILE A 479 -17.80 -8.72 14.53
CA ILE A 479 -18.48 -9.60 13.58
C ILE A 479 -17.80 -10.98 13.57
N LEU A 480 -16.48 -10.99 13.40
CA LEU A 480 -15.72 -12.23 13.27
C LEU A 480 -15.55 -12.97 14.61
N GLN A 481 -15.65 -12.29 15.76
CA GLN A 481 -15.65 -12.93 17.07
C GLN A 481 -16.78 -13.95 17.23
N THR A 482 -17.93 -13.76 16.58
CA THR A 482 -19.04 -14.72 16.58
C THR A 482 -18.67 -16.05 15.95
N ARG A 483 -17.60 -16.10 15.17
CA ARG A 483 -17.02 -17.29 14.54
C ARG A 483 -15.82 -17.86 15.34
N GLY A 484 -15.45 -17.28 16.47
CA GLY A 484 -14.29 -17.69 17.28
C GLY A 484 -12.97 -17.07 16.82
N ILE A 485 -13.00 -15.98 16.05
CA ILE A 485 -11.79 -15.18 15.75
C ILE A 485 -11.43 -14.34 16.97
N GLU A 486 -10.23 -14.51 17.46
CA GLU A 486 -9.71 -13.81 18.63
C GLU A 486 -8.92 -12.56 18.27
N GLN A 487 -8.18 -12.62 17.16
CA GLN A 487 -7.34 -11.54 16.66
C GLN A 487 -7.71 -11.15 15.25
N VAL A 488 -7.80 -9.83 15.00
CA VAL A 488 -7.97 -9.25 13.67
C VAL A 488 -6.81 -8.28 13.45
N LEU A 489 -6.00 -8.54 12.44
CA LEU A 489 -4.86 -7.73 12.05
C LEU A 489 -5.10 -7.12 10.67
N LEU A 490 -4.54 -5.94 10.41
CA LEU A 490 -4.59 -5.29 9.12
C LEU A 490 -3.21 -5.34 8.45
N CYS A 491 -3.20 -5.73 7.17
CA CYS A 491 -2.06 -5.60 6.29
C CYS A 491 -2.38 -4.63 5.16
N SER A 492 -1.55 -3.61 5.00
CA SER A 492 -1.66 -2.59 3.95
C SER A 492 -0.97 -3.03 2.65
N TYR A 493 -1.16 -2.26 1.57
CA TYR A 493 -0.52 -2.48 0.24
C TYR A 493 -0.83 -3.83 -0.38
N CYS A 494 -2.01 -4.40 -0.09
CA CYS A 494 -2.38 -5.75 -0.51
C CYS A 494 -3.15 -5.77 -1.84
N ASN A 495 -2.70 -6.62 -2.74
CA ASN A 495 -3.38 -7.04 -3.98
C ASN A 495 -3.58 -5.95 -5.04
N ASP A 496 -3.48 -4.67 -4.69
CA ASP A 496 -3.50 -3.49 -5.55
C ASP A 496 -3.04 -2.27 -4.76
N TYR A 497 -2.97 -1.08 -5.41
CA TYR A 497 -2.56 0.15 -4.75
C TYR A 497 -3.42 1.34 -5.18
N MET A 498 -4.15 1.92 -4.22
CA MET A 498 -5.10 3.00 -4.46
C MET A 498 -4.74 4.33 -3.76
N GLY A 499 -3.54 4.45 -3.21
CA GLY A 499 -3.14 5.60 -2.39
C GLY A 499 -3.61 5.48 -0.94
N TYR A 500 -4.02 6.59 -0.34
CA TYR A 500 -4.26 6.70 1.11
C TYR A 500 -5.71 6.46 1.52
N VAL A 501 -5.87 6.04 2.78
CA VAL A 501 -7.16 5.97 3.47
C VAL A 501 -7.02 6.65 4.83
N THR A 502 -7.74 7.76 5.01
CA THR A 502 -7.82 8.53 6.26
C THR A 502 -9.18 8.34 6.92
N THR A 503 -9.29 8.68 8.20
CA THR A 503 -10.62 8.87 8.82
C THR A 503 -11.32 10.09 8.20
N PHE A 504 -12.64 10.22 8.45
CA PHE A 504 -13.38 11.42 8.05
C PHE A 504 -12.74 12.69 8.64
N GLU A 505 -12.37 12.66 9.91
CA GLU A 505 -11.80 13.77 10.65
C GLU A 505 -10.40 14.15 10.14
N GLU A 506 -9.54 13.16 9.90
CA GLU A 506 -8.21 13.36 9.31
C GLU A 506 -8.31 13.98 7.91
N TYR A 507 -9.29 13.50 7.13
CA TYR A 507 -9.54 14.04 5.79
C TYR A 507 -9.86 15.55 5.81
N GLN A 508 -10.55 16.04 6.84
CA GLN A 508 -10.89 17.48 6.96
C GLN A 508 -9.64 18.37 7.11
N GLU A 509 -8.51 17.85 7.58
CA GLU A 509 -7.25 18.60 7.67
C GLU A 509 -6.65 18.88 6.30
N GLN A 510 -6.91 18.02 5.31
CA GLN A 510 -6.30 18.08 3.99
C GLN A 510 -4.76 18.13 4.05
N ALA A 511 -4.18 17.34 4.96
CA ALA A 511 -2.77 16.98 4.94
C ALA A 511 -2.47 16.11 3.70
N TYR A 512 -1.23 15.69 3.52
CA TYR A 512 -0.80 14.88 2.36
C TYR A 512 -1.71 13.64 2.16
N GLU A 513 -1.98 12.91 3.24
CA GLU A 513 -2.81 11.71 3.22
C GLU A 513 -4.26 12.01 2.77
N GLY A 514 -4.86 13.08 3.29
CA GLY A 514 -6.19 13.54 2.86
C GLY A 514 -6.22 14.01 1.41
N GLY A 515 -5.14 14.66 0.95
CA GLY A 515 -4.95 15.05 -0.46
C GLY A 515 -4.87 13.84 -1.40
N HIS A 516 -4.37 12.71 -0.92
CA HIS A 516 -4.21 11.45 -1.66
C HIS A 516 -5.28 10.38 -1.32
N THR A 517 -6.26 10.68 -0.49
CA THR A 517 -7.44 9.82 -0.28
C THR A 517 -8.41 10.03 -1.44
N LEU A 518 -8.33 9.18 -2.47
CA LEU A 518 -8.81 9.45 -3.83
C LEU A 518 -10.32 9.61 -3.94
N TYR A 519 -11.10 8.80 -3.22
CA TYR A 519 -12.56 8.66 -3.43
C TYR A 519 -13.39 9.57 -2.52
N GLY A 520 -12.76 10.53 -1.84
CA GLY A 520 -13.41 11.53 -1.00
C GLY A 520 -13.43 11.19 0.49
N GLN A 521 -14.17 12.00 1.25
CA GLN A 521 -14.19 11.96 2.71
C GLN A 521 -14.77 10.67 3.31
N TRP A 522 -15.53 9.90 2.52
CA TRP A 522 -16.15 8.64 2.94
C TRP A 522 -15.38 7.40 2.52
N THR A 523 -14.13 7.53 2.12
CA THR A 523 -13.31 6.39 1.65
C THR A 523 -13.17 5.31 2.73
N LEU A 524 -12.88 5.68 3.98
CA LEU A 524 -12.84 4.70 5.09
C LEU A 524 -14.20 4.05 5.32
N ALA A 525 -15.28 4.83 5.31
CA ALA A 525 -16.64 4.32 5.48
C ALA A 525 -17.01 3.30 4.39
N ALA A 526 -16.54 3.50 3.16
CA ALA A 526 -16.70 2.53 2.08
C ALA A 526 -15.95 1.22 2.36
N PHE A 527 -14.71 1.29 2.88
CA PHE A 527 -13.99 0.10 3.34
C PHE A 527 -14.71 -0.60 4.50
N GLN A 528 -15.20 0.14 5.49
CA GLN A 528 -15.96 -0.43 6.61
C GLN A 528 -17.23 -1.12 6.12
N THR A 529 -17.99 -0.51 5.21
CA THR A 529 -19.17 -1.10 4.56
C THR A 529 -18.81 -2.40 3.83
N GLY A 530 -17.81 -2.36 2.94
CA GLY A 530 -17.40 -3.52 2.14
C GLY A 530 -16.86 -4.66 3.00
N PHE A 531 -15.94 -4.39 3.90
CA PHE A 531 -15.38 -5.41 4.79
C PHE A 531 -16.42 -5.97 5.77
N SER A 532 -17.36 -5.15 6.27
CA SER A 532 -18.47 -5.63 7.12
C SER A 532 -19.37 -6.60 6.36
N HIS A 533 -19.68 -6.29 5.09
CA HIS A 533 -20.42 -7.21 4.24
C HIS A 533 -19.68 -8.55 4.08
N LEU A 534 -18.39 -8.52 3.74
CA LEU A 534 -17.58 -9.74 3.59
C LEU A 534 -17.43 -10.51 4.90
N ALA A 535 -17.22 -9.83 6.02
CA ALA A 535 -17.12 -10.47 7.33
C ALA A 535 -18.45 -11.19 7.72
N LYS A 536 -19.60 -10.55 7.43
CA LYS A 536 -20.92 -11.17 7.62
C LYS A 536 -21.12 -12.40 6.72
N GLN A 537 -20.53 -12.47 5.55
CA GLN A 537 -20.52 -13.67 4.71
C GLN A 537 -19.59 -14.76 5.27
N LEU A 538 -18.41 -14.36 5.76
CA LEU A 538 -17.46 -15.32 6.33
C LEU A 538 -17.99 -16.08 7.55
N ILE A 539 -18.90 -15.53 8.33
CA ILE A 539 -19.51 -16.23 9.46
C ILE A 539 -20.58 -17.26 9.02
N GLN A 540 -21.01 -17.21 7.75
CA GLN A 540 -21.91 -18.20 7.17
C GLN A 540 -21.15 -19.44 6.66
N PRO A 541 -21.79 -20.62 6.60
CA PRO A 541 -21.30 -21.76 5.83
C PRO A 541 -20.96 -21.36 4.40
N VAL A 542 -19.93 -21.96 3.81
CA VAL A 542 -19.40 -21.56 2.49
C VAL A 542 -20.49 -21.59 1.41
N GLU A 543 -21.37 -22.59 1.44
CA GLU A 543 -22.46 -22.80 0.49
C GLU A 543 -23.62 -21.79 0.62
N LEU A 544 -23.67 -21.03 1.72
CA LEU A 544 -24.69 -20.00 1.97
C LEU A 544 -24.18 -18.57 1.74
N ARG A 545 -22.92 -18.42 1.37
CA ARG A 545 -22.31 -17.08 1.16
C ARG A 545 -22.81 -16.45 -0.13
N VAL A 546 -23.28 -15.22 -0.01
CA VAL A 546 -23.75 -14.41 -1.15
C VAL A 546 -22.94 -13.12 -1.22
N TYR A 547 -22.02 -13.03 -2.15
CA TYR A 547 -21.20 -11.85 -2.41
C TYR A 547 -20.74 -11.82 -3.88
N ASP A 548 -20.31 -10.66 -4.35
CA ASP A 548 -19.82 -10.53 -5.73
C ASP A 548 -18.46 -11.23 -5.88
N GLN A 549 -18.40 -12.21 -6.76
CA GLN A 549 -17.21 -12.96 -7.12
C GLN A 549 -16.77 -12.68 -8.57
N ASN A 550 -17.51 -11.88 -9.32
CA ASN A 550 -17.34 -11.72 -10.76
C ASN A 550 -16.70 -10.38 -11.15
N THR A 551 -16.99 -9.32 -10.39
CA THR A 551 -16.39 -8.01 -10.67
C THR A 551 -14.87 -8.10 -10.67
N ARG A 552 -14.25 -7.56 -11.71
CA ARG A 552 -12.79 -7.44 -11.87
C ARG A 552 -12.49 -6.09 -12.52
N PRO A 553 -11.28 -5.53 -12.31
CA PRO A 553 -10.82 -4.40 -13.11
C PRO A 553 -10.84 -4.74 -14.60
N GLU A 554 -11.29 -3.80 -15.42
CA GLU A 554 -11.26 -3.97 -16.87
C GLU A 554 -9.80 -3.99 -17.35
N PRO A 555 -9.46 -4.89 -18.28
CA PRO A 555 -8.14 -4.90 -18.89
C PRO A 555 -7.84 -3.56 -19.57
N VAL A 556 -6.65 -3.04 -19.35
CA VAL A 556 -6.19 -1.83 -20.04
C VAL A 556 -6.11 -2.11 -21.56
N PRO A 557 -6.59 -1.21 -22.42
CA PRO A 557 -6.53 -1.41 -23.86
C PRO A 557 -5.10 -1.68 -24.34
N ALA A 558 -4.89 -2.81 -25.01
CA ALA A 558 -3.55 -3.27 -25.39
C ALA A 558 -2.81 -2.26 -26.29
N HIS A 559 -3.54 -1.55 -27.17
CA HIS A 559 -2.94 -0.53 -28.03
C HIS A 559 -2.47 0.70 -27.23
N GLU A 560 -3.22 1.13 -26.21
CA GLU A 560 -2.79 2.23 -25.34
C GLU A 560 -1.61 1.82 -24.47
N LEU A 561 -1.61 0.60 -23.93
CA LEU A 561 -0.49 0.08 -23.16
C LEU A 561 0.77 -0.01 -24.02
N ALA A 562 0.65 -0.44 -25.30
CA ALA A 562 1.77 -0.47 -26.24
C ALA A 562 2.36 0.93 -26.48
N LEU A 563 1.53 1.96 -26.62
CA LEU A 563 1.96 3.37 -26.76
C LEU A 563 2.67 3.92 -25.52
N ARG A 564 2.40 3.34 -24.35
CA ARG A 564 3.03 3.68 -23.06
C ARG A 564 4.18 2.75 -22.66
N THR A 565 4.46 1.72 -23.44
CA THR A 565 5.51 0.76 -23.13
C THR A 565 6.90 1.36 -23.34
N ASN A 566 7.73 1.27 -22.30
CA ASN A 566 9.13 1.68 -22.34
C ASN A 566 10.03 0.46 -22.55
N HIS A 567 10.65 0.37 -23.71
CA HIS A 567 11.53 -0.73 -24.12
C HIS A 567 13.01 -0.52 -23.75
N GLY A 568 13.35 0.51 -22.97
CA GLY A 568 14.72 0.75 -22.53
C GLY A 568 15.33 2.11 -22.89
N ASN A 569 14.54 3.02 -23.47
CA ASN A 569 14.98 4.39 -23.72
C ASN A 569 14.94 5.21 -22.42
N VAL A 570 15.94 5.03 -21.58
CA VAL A 570 16.07 5.72 -20.29
C VAL A 570 16.39 7.20 -20.47
N ASN A 571 16.89 7.61 -21.66
CA ASN A 571 17.51 8.93 -21.90
C ASN A 571 16.76 9.87 -22.83
N THR A 572 15.50 9.64 -23.22
CA THR A 572 14.86 10.41 -24.29
C THR A 572 14.17 11.69 -23.84
N ALA A 573 14.46 12.29 -22.71
CA ALA A 573 13.75 13.52 -22.29
C ALA A 573 14.60 14.69 -21.79
N VAL A 574 15.91 14.72 -21.93
CA VAL A 574 16.69 15.87 -21.38
C VAL A 574 17.82 16.38 -22.30
N HIS A 575 17.79 16.10 -23.59
CA HIS A 575 18.72 16.78 -24.52
C HIS A 575 17.97 17.31 -25.74
N THR A 576 17.17 18.35 -25.55
CA THR A 576 17.02 19.43 -26.52
C THR A 576 16.97 20.73 -25.74
N GLN A 577 17.95 21.55 -25.99
CA GLN A 577 18.27 22.87 -25.45
C GLN A 577 17.07 23.81 -25.32
#